data_e4528a200e4f8f36410bc7f26a5b6f99
#
_entry.id   e4528a200e4f8f36410bc7f26a5b6f99
#
_cell.length_a   1.000
_cell.length_b   1.000
_cell.length_c   1.000
_cell.angle_alpha   90.00
_cell.angle_beta   90.00
_cell.angle_gamma   90.00
#
_symmetry.space_group_name_H-M   'P 1'
#
loop_
_entity.id
_entity.type
_entity.pdbx_description
1 polymer ?
#
loop_
_entity_poly.entity_id
_entity_poly.type
_entity_poly.pdbx_seq_one_letter_code
_entity_poly.pdbx_strand_id
1 'polypeptide(L)'
;RLQAQHIEVSRSDAPLAVKEGSFPAGTYVVRLDQPYRNYAVDLLNPQNYPKDGGEPYDDVSWEFPAYYHLQAIATADASIRDAKLTLLTSVPHARGQVTGEGPVYLLKDSGQEGILEARYRLAAFKVQIAERSFVLDNVAYPAGSWILPAQTGVREALREVADRQGLEFTSAAALPQVATHVAKVPRLGLWVPWADTDSIGWVRYTLDQRKIPYIYLRDEDIRAGGLQKKIDVLLYGHVDLELAEQIHGIPKEWGPMPFKRTAKTPSHGTPAASDDITGGIGWEGLDQIQQFVEHGGLMVTLGNGTMLALEGGIVRGVRRDSGGVPRSTQGGGAESSEASRDAVTRTPGSEVRVSFVRPDHPIAYGYPQSSYVFRSNFALYSVPRRWLRMGYCETCLDGPFDARSVVLQWGDPQNPAPFLVSGQVWGESNLIGRPAILDTPVGRGHVIAFNFNPLYRDMNRGDQRMLWNAIINWQAILQGSPAGAAASN
;
A
#
# COMPACT_ATOMS: atom_id res chain seq x y z
N ARG A 1 2.09 -6.73 -18.94
CA ARG A 1 2.82 -7.90 -18.40
C ARG A 1 2.47 -9.18 -19.17
N LEU A 2 1.19 -9.48 -19.43
CA LEU A 2 0.80 -10.68 -20.19
C LEU A 2 1.52 -10.79 -21.53
N GLN A 3 1.54 -9.72 -22.34
CA GLN A 3 2.26 -9.70 -23.62
C GLN A 3 3.79 -9.90 -23.45
N ALA A 4 4.39 -9.41 -22.37
CA ALA A 4 5.80 -9.66 -22.06
C ALA A 4 6.07 -11.13 -21.75
N GLN A 5 5.04 -11.90 -21.44
CA GLN A 5 5.07 -13.37 -21.23
C GLN A 5 4.56 -14.13 -22.49
N HIS A 6 4.50 -13.45 -23.63
CA HIS A 6 4.03 -13.98 -24.92
C HIS A 6 2.56 -14.44 -24.92
N ILE A 7 1.75 -14.02 -23.93
CA ILE A 7 0.31 -14.28 -23.91
C ILE A 7 -0.38 -13.28 -24.82
N GLU A 8 -1.15 -13.80 -25.78
CA GLU A 8 -1.92 -12.99 -26.69
C GLU A 8 -3.12 -12.35 -25.98
N VAL A 9 -3.27 -11.05 -26.16
CA VAL A 9 -4.38 -10.26 -25.61
C VAL A 9 -5.06 -9.54 -26.75
N SER A 10 -6.37 -9.68 -26.84
CA SER A 10 -7.21 -8.98 -27.81
C SER A 10 -8.08 -7.93 -27.13
N ARG A 11 -8.60 -7.01 -27.88
CA ARG A 11 -9.62 -6.04 -27.45
C ARG A 11 -10.89 -6.25 -28.27
N SER A 12 -12.05 -6.22 -27.62
CA SER A 12 -13.33 -6.34 -28.31
C SER A 12 -13.67 -5.06 -29.07
N ASP A 13 -14.08 -5.19 -30.31
CA ASP A 13 -14.48 -4.07 -31.18
C ASP A 13 -15.97 -3.68 -30.99
N ALA A 14 -16.74 -4.57 -30.34
CA ALA A 14 -18.16 -4.39 -30.02
C ALA A 14 -18.44 -4.90 -28.60
N PRO A 15 -19.58 -4.54 -27.98
CA PRO A 15 -19.99 -5.12 -26.71
C PRO A 15 -20.04 -6.65 -26.77
N LEU A 16 -19.63 -7.31 -25.70
CA LEU A 16 -19.65 -8.75 -25.55
C LEU A 16 -20.81 -9.15 -24.65
N ALA A 17 -21.58 -10.15 -25.05
CA ALA A 17 -22.59 -10.80 -24.23
C ALA A 17 -22.25 -12.28 -24.11
N VAL A 18 -21.97 -12.72 -22.88
CA VAL A 18 -21.66 -14.12 -22.53
C VAL A 18 -22.55 -14.54 -21.37
N LYS A 19 -22.56 -15.81 -21.02
CA LYS A 19 -23.37 -16.34 -19.90
C LYS A 19 -23.12 -15.64 -18.57
N GLU A 20 -21.89 -15.22 -18.35
CA GLU A 20 -21.44 -14.58 -17.12
C GLU A 20 -21.76 -13.07 -17.06
N GLY A 21 -22.21 -12.47 -18.17
CA GLY A 21 -22.60 -11.07 -18.21
C GLY A 21 -22.40 -10.36 -19.52
N SER A 22 -22.60 -9.04 -19.49
CA SER A 22 -22.39 -8.14 -20.64
C SER A 22 -21.24 -7.21 -20.36
N PHE A 23 -20.35 -7.03 -21.34
CA PHE A 23 -19.15 -6.24 -21.26
C PHE A 23 -19.13 -5.20 -22.38
N PRO A 24 -18.68 -3.96 -22.14
CA PRO A 24 -18.64 -2.93 -23.15
C PRO A 24 -17.61 -3.23 -24.25
N ALA A 25 -17.76 -2.55 -25.39
CA ALA A 25 -16.69 -2.51 -26.38
C ALA A 25 -15.40 -1.96 -25.77
N GLY A 26 -14.26 -2.50 -26.20
CA GLY A 26 -12.96 -2.17 -25.62
C GLY A 26 -12.53 -3.12 -24.47
N THR A 27 -13.36 -4.05 -24.06
CA THR A 27 -13.01 -5.08 -23.07
C THR A 27 -11.86 -5.93 -23.59
N TYR A 28 -10.87 -6.19 -22.72
CA TYR A 28 -9.75 -7.07 -23.05
C TYR A 28 -10.16 -8.52 -22.95
N VAL A 29 -9.72 -9.33 -23.91
CA VAL A 29 -10.01 -10.76 -24.01
C VAL A 29 -8.72 -11.54 -24.18
N VAL A 30 -8.50 -12.52 -23.31
CA VAL A 30 -7.42 -13.48 -23.44
C VAL A 30 -8.04 -14.80 -23.89
N ARG A 31 -7.88 -15.14 -25.16
CA ARG A 31 -8.36 -16.40 -25.71
C ARG A 31 -7.45 -17.52 -25.26
N LEU A 32 -8.05 -18.67 -24.89
CA LEU A 32 -7.31 -19.82 -24.40
C LEU A 32 -6.97 -20.85 -25.49
N ASP A 33 -7.27 -20.55 -26.76
CA ASP A 33 -6.85 -21.33 -27.93
C ASP A 33 -5.50 -20.82 -28.48
N GLN A 34 -4.56 -20.54 -27.60
CA GLN A 34 -3.21 -20.06 -27.88
C GLN A 34 -2.13 -20.96 -27.25
N PRO A 35 -0.88 -20.93 -27.73
CA PRO A 35 0.20 -21.80 -27.22
C PRO A 35 0.43 -21.70 -25.72
N TYR A 36 0.33 -20.49 -25.16
CA TYR A 36 0.56 -20.22 -23.71
C TYR A 36 -0.71 -20.34 -22.86
N ARG A 37 -1.69 -21.12 -23.30
CA ARG A 37 -2.97 -21.32 -22.61
C ARG A 37 -2.82 -21.61 -21.12
N ASN A 38 -2.04 -22.62 -20.76
CA ASN A 38 -1.93 -23.06 -19.37
C ASN A 38 -1.32 -21.97 -18.49
N TYR A 39 -0.32 -21.26 -19.01
CA TYR A 39 0.30 -20.14 -18.31
C TYR A 39 -0.66 -18.95 -18.17
N ALA A 40 -1.46 -18.66 -19.21
CA ALA A 40 -2.51 -17.63 -19.11
C ALA A 40 -3.56 -17.97 -18.05
N VAL A 41 -3.99 -19.24 -17.97
CA VAL A 41 -4.92 -19.74 -16.94
C VAL A 41 -4.32 -19.57 -15.55
N ASP A 42 -3.05 -19.91 -15.38
CA ASP A 42 -2.34 -19.80 -14.09
C ASP A 42 -2.22 -18.35 -13.61
N LEU A 43 -1.91 -17.42 -14.52
CA LEU A 43 -1.78 -16.00 -14.18
C LEU A 43 -3.11 -15.24 -14.02
N LEU A 44 -4.23 -15.79 -14.49
CA LEU A 44 -5.52 -15.09 -14.51
C LEU A 44 -6.57 -15.67 -13.58
N ASN A 45 -6.39 -16.89 -13.09
CA ASN A 45 -7.31 -17.52 -12.16
C ASN A 45 -6.79 -17.47 -10.70
N PRO A 46 -7.70 -17.38 -9.72
CA PRO A 46 -7.33 -17.58 -8.32
C PRO A 46 -6.62 -18.91 -8.11
N GLN A 47 -5.52 -18.87 -7.37
CA GLN A 47 -4.83 -20.08 -6.94
C GLN A 47 -5.53 -20.69 -5.74
N ASN A 48 -5.67 -22.01 -5.78
CA ASN A 48 -6.20 -22.84 -4.70
C ASN A 48 -5.10 -23.80 -4.24
N TYR A 49 -4.32 -23.40 -3.26
CA TYR A 49 -3.31 -24.29 -2.70
C TYR A 49 -4.00 -25.37 -1.83
N PRO A 50 -3.68 -26.67 -2.00
CA PRO A 50 -4.34 -27.75 -1.26
C PRO A 50 -4.18 -27.58 0.25
N LYS A 51 -5.26 -27.77 1.01
CA LYS A 51 -5.24 -27.69 2.49
C LYS A 51 -4.34 -28.73 3.14
N ASP A 52 -4.24 -29.90 2.52
CA ASP A 52 -3.38 -31.02 2.90
C ASP A 52 -1.99 -30.96 2.27
N GLY A 53 -1.74 -29.97 1.43
CA GLY A 53 -0.42 -29.65 0.90
C GLY A 53 0.54 -29.33 2.03
N GLY A 54 1.82 -29.65 1.85
CA GLY A 54 2.88 -29.26 2.76
C GLY A 54 3.01 -27.74 2.86
N GLU A 55 3.95 -27.28 3.67
CA GLU A 55 4.29 -25.86 3.72
C GLU A 55 4.84 -25.41 2.36
N PRO A 56 4.24 -24.38 1.72
CA PRO A 56 4.75 -23.90 0.45
C PRO A 56 6.13 -23.25 0.64
N TYR A 57 6.98 -23.45 -0.35
CA TYR A 57 8.34 -22.88 -0.36
C TYR A 57 8.34 -21.36 -0.58
N ASP A 58 7.43 -20.87 -1.43
CA ASP A 58 7.33 -19.46 -1.83
C ASP A 58 5.87 -19.01 -1.74
N ASP A 59 5.59 -17.78 -2.17
CA ASP A 59 4.24 -17.24 -2.23
C ASP A 59 3.32 -18.12 -3.08
N VAL A 60 2.06 -18.23 -2.68
CA VAL A 60 1.09 -19.14 -3.31
C VAL A 60 0.00 -18.44 -4.08
N SER A 61 0.00 -17.11 -4.13
CA SER A 61 -0.88 -16.32 -4.96
C SER A 61 -0.06 -15.42 -5.88
N TRP A 62 -0.31 -15.50 -7.18
CA TRP A 62 0.35 -14.67 -8.20
C TRP A 62 -0.59 -14.30 -9.35
N GLU A 63 -1.87 -14.33 -9.11
CA GLU A 63 -2.86 -13.94 -10.11
C GLU A 63 -2.89 -12.43 -10.35
N PHE A 64 -2.82 -12.04 -11.61
CA PHE A 64 -2.81 -10.62 -11.97
C PHE A 64 -4.13 -9.90 -11.68
N PRO A 65 -5.34 -10.48 -11.88
CA PRO A 65 -6.57 -9.81 -11.54
C PRO A 65 -6.60 -9.28 -10.11
N ALA A 66 -6.20 -10.09 -9.12
CA ALA A 66 -6.15 -9.66 -7.74
C ALA A 66 -5.05 -8.61 -7.52
N TYR A 67 -3.83 -8.85 -7.97
CA TYR A 67 -2.72 -7.90 -7.83
C TYR A 67 -2.98 -6.50 -8.41
N TYR A 68 -3.83 -6.40 -9.43
CA TYR A 68 -4.16 -5.13 -10.08
C TYR A 68 -5.57 -4.62 -9.76
N HIS A 69 -6.30 -5.29 -8.86
CA HIS A 69 -7.71 -5.02 -8.56
C HIS A 69 -8.58 -4.95 -9.82
N LEU A 70 -8.38 -5.88 -10.76
CA LEU A 70 -9.11 -5.95 -11.99
C LEU A 70 -10.28 -6.93 -11.89
N GLN A 71 -11.39 -6.59 -12.54
CA GLN A 71 -12.44 -7.55 -12.76
C GLN A 71 -12.06 -8.46 -13.94
N ALA A 72 -11.79 -9.71 -13.68
CA ALA A 72 -11.58 -10.74 -14.69
C ALA A 72 -12.58 -11.87 -14.51
N ILE A 73 -13.11 -12.36 -15.61
CA ILE A 73 -14.11 -13.42 -15.63
C ILE A 73 -13.68 -14.49 -16.64
N ALA A 74 -13.59 -15.73 -16.17
CA ALA A 74 -13.39 -16.87 -17.04
C ALA A 74 -14.74 -17.28 -17.64
N THR A 75 -14.80 -17.49 -18.96
CA THR A 75 -15.99 -17.97 -19.66
C THR A 75 -15.68 -19.15 -20.55
N ALA A 76 -16.61 -20.10 -20.62
CA ALA A 76 -16.63 -21.18 -21.59
C ALA A 76 -17.73 -20.97 -22.67
N ASP A 77 -18.31 -19.78 -22.71
CA ASP A 77 -19.36 -19.46 -23.70
C ASP A 77 -18.78 -19.47 -25.12
N ALA A 78 -19.41 -20.28 -25.98
CA ALA A 78 -18.96 -20.46 -27.36
C ALA A 78 -19.07 -19.15 -28.19
N SER A 79 -19.95 -18.24 -27.81
CA SER A 79 -20.17 -16.96 -28.51
C SER A 79 -18.90 -16.09 -28.57
N ILE A 80 -17.96 -16.28 -27.64
CA ILE A 80 -16.70 -15.56 -27.65
C ILE A 80 -15.83 -15.86 -28.88
N ARG A 81 -16.04 -17.02 -29.53
CA ARG A 81 -15.29 -17.40 -30.74
C ARG A 81 -15.67 -16.57 -31.92
N ASP A 82 -16.92 -16.13 -31.98
CA ASP A 82 -17.48 -15.34 -33.10
C ASP A 82 -17.40 -13.83 -32.82
N ALA A 83 -16.88 -13.46 -31.64
CA ALA A 83 -16.72 -12.07 -31.26
C ALA A 83 -15.71 -11.35 -32.15
N LYS A 84 -16.03 -10.11 -32.51
CA LYS A 84 -15.08 -9.24 -33.26
C LYS A 84 -14.00 -8.77 -32.27
N LEU A 85 -12.80 -9.32 -32.44
CA LEU A 85 -11.65 -9.08 -31.58
C LEU A 85 -10.47 -8.59 -32.42
N THR A 86 -9.83 -7.51 -31.96
CA THR A 86 -8.57 -7.02 -32.52
C THR A 86 -7.42 -7.46 -31.61
N LEU A 87 -6.50 -8.27 -32.16
CA LEU A 87 -5.27 -8.68 -31.47
C LEU A 87 -4.38 -7.46 -31.22
N LEU A 88 -3.93 -7.29 -30.00
CA LEU A 88 -3.03 -6.21 -29.61
C LEU A 88 -1.58 -6.58 -29.89
N THR A 89 -0.95 -5.86 -30.80
CA THR A 89 0.47 -6.03 -31.17
C THR A 89 1.41 -5.21 -30.29
N SER A 90 0.88 -4.30 -29.48
CA SER A 90 1.60 -3.46 -28.53
C SER A 90 0.74 -3.16 -27.32
N VAL A 91 1.37 -2.76 -26.22
CA VAL A 91 0.65 -2.30 -25.02
C VAL A 91 -0.07 -1.00 -25.36
N PRO A 92 -1.41 -0.95 -25.27
CA PRO A 92 -2.13 0.29 -25.51
C PRO A 92 -1.76 1.32 -24.43
N HIS A 93 -1.39 2.51 -24.87
CA HIS A 93 -1.21 3.64 -23.97
C HIS A 93 -2.56 4.36 -23.79
N ALA A 94 -3.08 4.31 -22.57
CA ALA A 94 -4.27 5.08 -22.23
C ALA A 94 -3.87 6.55 -22.11
N ARG A 95 -4.19 7.34 -23.14
CA ARG A 95 -4.02 8.80 -23.09
C ARG A 95 -5.22 9.40 -22.38
N GLY A 96 -4.93 10.19 -21.36
CA GLY A 96 -5.93 11.04 -20.75
C GLY A 96 -6.08 12.37 -21.48
N GLN A 97 -7.01 13.18 -21.01
CA GLN A 97 -7.32 14.46 -21.66
C GLN A 97 -7.75 15.52 -20.65
N VAL A 98 -7.73 16.78 -21.09
CA VAL A 98 -8.30 17.91 -20.37
C VAL A 98 -9.46 18.45 -21.20
N THR A 99 -10.67 18.26 -20.71
CA THR A 99 -11.90 18.65 -21.40
C THR A 99 -12.41 20.00 -20.88
N GLY A 100 -12.74 20.89 -21.81
CA GLY A 100 -13.30 22.21 -21.52
C GLY A 100 -12.27 23.25 -21.05
N GLU A 101 -12.77 24.46 -20.80
CA GLU A 101 -12.06 25.59 -20.22
C GLU A 101 -12.92 26.21 -19.13
N GLY A 102 -12.34 26.54 -17.99
CA GLY A 102 -13.10 27.08 -16.87
C GLY A 102 -12.21 27.51 -15.71
N PRO A 103 -12.79 28.11 -14.69
CA PRO A 103 -12.07 28.60 -13.51
C PRO A 103 -11.58 27.49 -12.60
N VAL A 104 -11.98 26.23 -12.82
CA VAL A 104 -11.55 25.08 -12.04
C VAL A 104 -11.49 23.83 -12.92
N TYR A 105 -10.55 22.94 -12.60
CA TYR A 105 -10.41 21.62 -13.19
C TYR A 105 -10.61 20.55 -12.12
N LEU A 106 -11.30 19.48 -12.49
CA LEU A 106 -11.65 18.37 -11.62
C LEU A 106 -11.03 17.08 -12.15
N LEU A 107 -10.46 16.27 -11.25
CA LEU A 107 -10.12 14.87 -11.51
C LEU A 107 -11.02 14.02 -10.62
N LYS A 108 -11.89 13.23 -11.24
CA LYS A 108 -12.71 12.25 -10.52
C LYS A 108 -11.81 11.14 -9.98
N ASP A 109 -11.89 10.86 -8.69
CA ASP A 109 -11.19 9.70 -8.14
C ASP A 109 -11.88 8.40 -8.54
N SER A 110 -11.15 7.54 -9.20
CA SER A 110 -11.57 6.19 -9.61
C SER A 110 -10.52 5.13 -9.25
N GLY A 111 -9.65 5.42 -8.27
CA GLY A 111 -8.56 4.53 -7.89
C GLY A 111 -7.37 4.53 -8.87
N GLN A 112 -7.19 5.58 -9.66
CA GLN A 112 -6.14 5.66 -10.68
C GLN A 112 -4.75 5.44 -10.10
N GLU A 113 -3.93 4.66 -10.80
CA GLU A 113 -2.58 4.29 -10.37
C GLU A 113 -1.59 5.47 -10.41
N GLY A 114 -1.67 6.32 -11.44
CA GLY A 114 -0.71 7.40 -11.72
C GLY A 114 -0.80 8.63 -10.81
N ILE A 115 -1.60 8.60 -9.76
CA ILE A 115 -1.96 9.79 -8.99
C ILE A 115 -0.79 10.39 -8.19
N LEU A 116 0.10 9.55 -7.66
CA LEU A 116 1.27 10.04 -6.91
C LEU A 116 2.22 10.80 -7.84
N GLU A 117 2.56 10.21 -8.98
CA GLU A 117 3.40 10.86 -9.98
C GLU A 117 2.77 12.17 -10.48
N ALA A 118 1.46 12.14 -10.77
CA ALA A 118 0.69 13.31 -11.15
C ALA A 118 0.81 14.44 -10.11
N ARG A 119 0.68 14.09 -8.81
CA ARG A 119 0.78 15.09 -7.74
C ARG A 119 2.17 15.72 -7.68
N TYR A 120 3.24 14.94 -7.80
CA TYR A 120 4.61 15.49 -7.83
C TYR A 120 4.87 16.35 -9.05
N ARG A 121 4.38 15.97 -10.23
CA ARG A 121 4.49 16.81 -11.46
C ARG A 121 3.72 18.12 -11.34
N LEU A 122 2.62 18.13 -10.60
CA LEU A 122 1.83 19.32 -10.32
C LEU A 122 2.26 20.02 -9.01
N ALA A 123 3.49 19.80 -8.52
CA ALA A 123 3.96 20.35 -7.25
C ALA A 123 3.85 21.87 -7.15
N ALA A 124 4.04 22.58 -8.27
CA ALA A 124 3.94 24.05 -8.34
C ALA A 124 2.51 24.58 -8.23
N PHE A 125 1.50 23.71 -8.39
CA PHE A 125 0.10 24.12 -8.43
C PHE A 125 -0.64 23.74 -7.16
N LYS A 126 -1.61 24.57 -6.78
CA LYS A 126 -2.52 24.28 -5.68
C LYS A 126 -3.49 23.17 -6.12
N VAL A 127 -3.41 22.03 -5.48
CA VAL A 127 -4.35 20.93 -5.62
C VAL A 127 -5.11 20.78 -4.31
N GLN A 128 -6.44 20.79 -4.38
CA GLN A 128 -7.32 20.51 -3.26
C GLN A 128 -7.95 19.11 -3.48
N ILE A 129 -8.17 18.40 -2.41
CA ILE A 129 -8.79 17.07 -2.43
C ILE A 129 -10.11 17.15 -1.68
N ALA A 130 -11.17 16.65 -2.29
CA ALA A 130 -12.48 16.57 -1.68
C ALA A 130 -12.50 15.53 -0.55
N GLU A 131 -12.94 15.92 0.65
CA GLU A 131 -13.03 15.05 1.83
C GLU A 131 -14.31 14.21 1.86
N ARG A 132 -15.29 14.58 1.03
CA ARG A 132 -16.57 13.88 0.87
C ARG A 132 -16.97 13.84 -0.59
N SER A 133 -17.85 12.90 -0.91
CA SER A 133 -18.48 12.88 -2.24
C SER A 133 -19.33 14.12 -2.47
N PHE A 134 -19.38 14.57 -3.73
CA PHE A 134 -20.24 15.66 -4.19
C PHE A 134 -20.74 15.37 -5.60
N VAL A 135 -21.76 16.12 -6.01
CA VAL A 135 -22.29 16.06 -7.38
C VAL A 135 -22.12 17.44 -8.02
N LEU A 136 -21.60 17.48 -9.23
CA LEU A 136 -21.48 18.69 -10.02
C LEU A 136 -21.82 18.35 -11.48
N ASP A 137 -22.66 19.16 -12.11
CA ASP A 137 -23.13 18.97 -13.51
C ASP A 137 -23.63 17.54 -13.78
N ASN A 138 -24.40 16.98 -12.84
CA ASN A 138 -24.91 15.59 -12.86
C ASN A 138 -23.83 14.49 -12.83
N VAL A 139 -22.59 14.83 -12.53
CA VAL A 139 -21.48 13.87 -12.34
C VAL A 139 -21.20 13.72 -10.85
N ALA A 140 -21.19 12.47 -10.38
CA ALA A 140 -20.78 12.15 -9.01
C ALA A 140 -19.26 12.05 -8.92
N TYR A 141 -18.69 12.81 -7.98
CA TYR A 141 -17.28 12.82 -7.61
C TYR A 141 -17.15 12.22 -6.20
N PRO A 142 -16.46 11.10 -6.03
CA PRO A 142 -16.23 10.54 -4.70
C PRO A 142 -15.23 11.38 -3.88
N ALA A 143 -15.15 11.11 -2.58
CA ALA A 143 -14.04 11.60 -1.75
C ALA A 143 -12.71 11.19 -2.39
N GLY A 144 -11.68 12.02 -2.24
CA GLY A 144 -10.41 11.83 -2.94
C GLY A 144 -10.31 12.51 -4.31
N SER A 145 -11.43 12.98 -4.89
CA SER A 145 -11.42 13.74 -6.15
C SER A 145 -10.65 15.05 -6.01
N TRP A 146 -9.87 15.39 -7.04
CA TRP A 146 -9.06 16.60 -7.04
C TRP A 146 -9.83 17.80 -7.59
N ILE A 147 -9.57 18.95 -7.00
CA ILE A 147 -10.11 20.25 -7.38
C ILE A 147 -8.94 21.20 -7.55
N LEU A 148 -8.71 21.65 -8.78
CA LEU A 148 -7.61 22.55 -9.13
C LEU A 148 -8.18 23.89 -9.62
N PRO A 149 -8.13 24.95 -8.82
CA PRO A 149 -8.43 26.29 -9.33
C PRO A 149 -7.55 26.65 -10.52
N ALA A 150 -8.07 27.38 -11.49
CA ALA A 150 -7.29 27.87 -12.60
C ALA A 150 -6.13 28.75 -12.10
N GLN A 151 -4.94 28.46 -12.57
CA GLN A 151 -3.69 29.14 -12.27
C GLN A 151 -2.90 29.27 -13.56
N THR A 152 -2.01 30.26 -13.65
CA THR A 152 -1.18 30.44 -14.85
C THR A 152 -0.38 29.16 -15.16
N GLY A 153 -0.52 28.62 -16.36
CA GLY A 153 0.18 27.41 -16.82
C GLY A 153 -0.42 26.09 -16.34
N VAL A 154 -1.48 26.10 -15.50
CA VAL A 154 -2.05 24.85 -14.96
C VAL A 154 -2.62 23.95 -16.08
N ARG A 155 -3.26 24.52 -17.09
CA ARG A 155 -3.90 23.73 -18.16
C ARG A 155 -2.88 22.93 -18.98
N GLU A 156 -1.76 23.54 -19.31
CA GLU A 156 -0.64 22.91 -20.02
C GLU A 156 -0.04 21.78 -19.17
N ALA A 157 0.18 22.03 -17.90
CA ALA A 157 0.67 21.02 -16.97
C ALA A 157 -0.33 19.85 -16.82
N LEU A 158 -1.62 20.15 -16.76
CA LEU A 158 -2.67 19.11 -16.73
C LEU A 158 -2.68 18.28 -18.01
N ARG A 159 -2.51 18.87 -19.19
CA ARG A 159 -2.42 18.13 -20.46
C ARG A 159 -1.23 17.17 -20.48
N GLU A 160 -0.07 17.61 -20.03
CA GLU A 160 1.11 16.76 -19.94
C GLU A 160 0.87 15.58 -18.98
N VAL A 161 0.31 15.86 -17.81
CA VAL A 161 0.01 14.83 -16.80
C VAL A 161 -1.08 13.88 -17.29
N ALA A 162 -2.12 14.40 -17.93
CA ALA A 162 -3.21 13.62 -18.53
C ALA A 162 -2.67 12.63 -19.57
N ASP A 163 -1.87 13.12 -20.53
CA ASP A 163 -1.30 12.27 -21.58
C ASP A 163 -0.38 11.18 -21.03
N ARG A 164 0.46 11.52 -20.03
CA ARG A 164 1.42 10.57 -19.45
C ARG A 164 0.80 9.50 -18.54
N GLN A 165 -0.23 9.90 -17.76
CA GLN A 165 -0.80 9.06 -16.70
C GLN A 165 -2.18 8.52 -17.03
N GLY A 166 -2.71 8.83 -18.21
CA GLY A 166 -4.06 8.42 -18.59
C GLY A 166 -5.16 9.07 -17.73
N LEU A 167 -4.93 10.28 -17.20
CA LEU A 167 -5.87 10.95 -16.30
C LEU A 167 -6.82 11.86 -17.07
N GLU A 168 -8.08 11.88 -16.65
CA GLU A 168 -9.11 12.70 -17.28
C GLU A 168 -9.48 13.88 -16.39
N PHE A 169 -9.15 15.09 -16.84
CA PHE A 169 -9.55 16.32 -16.18
C PHE A 169 -10.70 16.98 -16.92
N THR A 170 -11.71 17.40 -16.15
CA THR A 170 -12.87 18.13 -16.70
C THR A 170 -12.95 19.51 -16.07
N SER A 171 -13.14 20.56 -16.89
CA SER A 171 -13.37 21.89 -16.35
C SER A 171 -14.78 22.04 -15.81
N ALA A 172 -14.96 22.90 -14.81
CA ALA A 172 -16.26 23.30 -14.29
C ALA A 172 -16.37 24.81 -14.19
N ALA A 173 -17.60 25.33 -14.22
CA ALA A 173 -17.89 26.74 -14.20
C ALA A 173 -17.70 27.41 -12.83
N ALA A 174 -17.71 26.63 -11.75
CA ALA A 174 -17.55 27.11 -10.38
C ALA A 174 -16.85 26.06 -9.49
N LEU A 175 -16.26 26.55 -8.39
CA LEU A 175 -15.71 25.68 -7.35
C LEU A 175 -16.83 24.88 -6.68
N PRO A 176 -16.67 23.55 -6.53
CA PRO A 176 -17.62 22.73 -5.78
C PRO A 176 -17.73 23.18 -4.33
N GLN A 177 -18.95 23.15 -3.80
CA GLN A 177 -19.22 23.44 -2.38
C GLN A 177 -19.05 22.15 -1.56
N VAL A 178 -17.80 21.79 -1.28
CA VAL A 178 -17.45 20.57 -0.52
C VAL A 178 -16.25 20.86 0.38
N ALA A 179 -16.19 20.19 1.53
CA ALA A 179 -15.00 20.26 2.39
C ALA A 179 -13.78 19.71 1.65
N THR A 180 -12.67 20.44 1.73
CA THR A 180 -11.42 20.10 1.03
C THR A 180 -10.20 20.37 1.91
N HIS A 181 -9.14 19.63 1.69
CA HIS A 181 -7.82 19.96 2.17
C HIS A 181 -6.84 20.15 1.02
N VAL A 182 -5.74 20.83 1.30
CA VAL A 182 -4.68 21.05 0.31
C VAL A 182 -3.75 19.83 0.30
N ALA A 183 -3.54 19.24 -0.87
CA ALA A 183 -2.56 18.17 -1.06
C ALA A 183 -1.16 18.78 -1.29
N LYS A 184 -0.46 19.15 -0.23
CA LYS A 184 0.92 19.61 -0.33
C LYS A 184 1.84 18.41 -0.58
N VAL A 185 2.73 18.54 -1.59
CA VAL A 185 3.76 17.52 -1.86
C VAL A 185 4.74 17.47 -0.69
N PRO A 186 4.94 16.31 -0.06
CA PRO A 186 5.91 16.19 1.03
C PRO A 186 7.35 16.07 0.52
N ARG A 187 8.29 16.46 1.37
CA ARG A 187 9.67 16.00 1.27
C ARG A 187 9.70 14.57 1.80
N LEU A 188 9.82 13.61 0.90
CA LEU A 188 9.79 12.17 1.22
C LEU A 188 11.20 11.71 1.59
N GLY A 189 11.37 11.10 2.76
CA GLY A 189 12.57 10.36 3.14
C GLY A 189 12.34 8.86 3.03
N LEU A 190 13.23 8.14 2.38
CA LEU A 190 13.25 6.68 2.36
C LEU A 190 14.44 6.21 3.20
N TRP A 191 14.17 5.60 4.35
CA TRP A 191 15.22 4.97 5.13
C TRP A 191 15.45 3.54 4.67
N VAL A 192 16.69 3.22 4.35
CA VAL A 192 17.15 1.89 3.90
C VAL A 192 18.26 1.44 4.84
N PRO A 193 18.02 0.48 5.76
CA PRO A 193 19.03 0.01 6.69
C PRO A 193 20.17 -0.73 5.94
N TRP A 194 21.35 -0.78 6.56
CA TRP A 194 22.45 -1.54 5.99
C TRP A 194 22.24 -3.06 6.12
N ALA A 195 21.53 -3.49 7.15
CA ALA A 195 21.32 -4.90 7.44
C ALA A 195 20.38 -5.61 6.46
N ASP A 196 19.45 -4.88 5.82
CA ASP A 196 18.59 -5.42 4.77
C ASP A 196 18.39 -4.38 3.66
N THR A 197 18.85 -4.70 2.47
CA THR A 197 18.71 -3.86 1.28
C THR A 197 17.92 -4.55 0.17
N ASP A 198 17.51 -5.79 0.36
CA ASP A 198 16.82 -6.58 -0.64
C ASP A 198 15.31 -6.24 -0.65
N SER A 199 14.61 -6.59 0.40
CA SER A 199 13.16 -6.37 0.46
C SER A 199 12.79 -4.89 0.33
N ILE A 200 13.50 -4.00 1.01
CA ILE A 200 13.30 -2.55 0.91
C ILE A 200 13.74 -1.97 -0.45
N GLY A 201 14.60 -2.67 -1.17
CA GLY A 201 15.01 -2.32 -2.52
C GLY A 201 13.84 -2.21 -3.49
N TRP A 202 12.76 -2.97 -3.27
CA TRP A 202 11.55 -2.87 -4.07
C TRP A 202 10.79 -1.57 -3.86
N VAL A 203 10.82 -0.99 -2.66
CA VAL A 203 10.28 0.35 -2.40
C VAL A 203 11.03 1.38 -3.23
N ARG A 204 12.36 1.33 -3.18
CA ARG A 204 13.23 2.19 -3.99
C ARG A 204 12.95 2.03 -5.48
N TYR A 205 12.92 0.77 -5.97
CA TYR A 205 12.61 0.47 -7.37
C TYR A 205 11.29 1.10 -7.81
N THR A 206 10.23 0.94 -7.02
CA THR A 206 8.90 1.47 -7.35
C THR A 206 8.90 3.00 -7.41
N LEU A 207 9.56 3.67 -6.45
CA LEU A 207 9.68 5.15 -6.46
C LEU A 207 10.50 5.64 -7.66
N ASP A 208 11.62 4.97 -7.98
CA ASP A 208 12.47 5.30 -9.13
C ASP A 208 11.73 5.11 -10.46
N GLN A 209 10.99 4.02 -10.63
CA GLN A 209 10.17 3.76 -11.83
C GLN A 209 9.11 4.85 -12.03
N ARG A 210 8.51 5.34 -10.96
CA ARG A 210 7.50 6.41 -10.96
C ARG A 210 8.13 7.81 -10.95
N LYS A 211 9.46 7.91 -10.89
CA LYS A 211 10.20 9.18 -10.80
C LYS A 211 9.75 10.06 -9.64
N ILE A 212 9.44 9.43 -8.51
CA ILE A 212 9.10 10.13 -7.27
C ILE A 212 10.41 10.54 -6.58
N PRO A 213 10.65 11.83 -6.35
CA PRO A 213 11.84 12.27 -5.63
C PRO A 213 11.76 11.88 -4.16
N TYR A 214 12.84 11.38 -3.62
CA TYR A 214 13.00 11.08 -2.21
C TYR A 214 14.43 11.37 -1.73
N ILE A 215 14.59 11.61 -0.45
CA ILE A 215 15.88 11.69 0.22
C ILE A 215 16.23 10.28 0.69
N TYR A 216 17.33 9.75 0.17
CA TYR A 216 17.83 8.44 0.56
C TYR A 216 18.56 8.56 1.89
N LEU A 217 18.06 7.87 2.92
CA LEU A 217 18.57 7.92 4.29
C LEU A 217 19.16 6.56 4.67
N ARG A 218 20.30 6.60 5.33
CA ARG A 218 20.95 5.44 5.93
C ARG A 218 20.91 5.51 7.45
N ASP A 219 21.38 4.48 8.11
CA ASP A 219 21.39 4.38 9.58
C ASP A 219 22.11 5.58 10.22
N GLU A 220 23.19 6.04 9.58
CA GLU A 220 23.97 7.22 10.02
C GLU A 220 23.15 8.50 9.95
N ASP A 221 22.33 8.66 8.89
CA ASP A 221 21.48 9.83 8.72
C ASP A 221 20.38 9.88 9.78
N ILE A 222 19.86 8.71 10.15
CA ILE A 222 18.85 8.57 11.22
C ILE A 222 19.49 8.92 12.57
N ARG A 223 20.66 8.33 12.90
CA ARG A 223 21.38 8.64 14.14
C ARG A 223 21.74 10.11 14.26
N ALA A 224 22.15 10.73 13.16
CA ALA A 224 22.50 12.16 13.13
C ALA A 224 21.31 13.07 13.46
N GLY A 225 20.08 12.60 13.31
CA GLY A 225 18.87 13.34 13.65
C GLY A 225 18.58 14.56 12.76
N GLY A 226 17.78 15.47 13.32
CA GLY A 226 17.36 16.67 12.59
C GLY A 226 16.48 16.38 11.38
N LEU A 227 15.75 15.26 11.40
CA LEU A 227 14.92 14.77 10.30
C LEU A 227 13.86 15.79 9.86
N GLN A 228 13.25 16.54 10.79
CA GLN A 228 12.22 17.57 10.50
C GLN A 228 12.73 18.68 9.55
N LYS A 229 14.04 18.93 9.54
CA LYS A 229 14.64 19.92 8.63
C LYS A 229 14.76 19.37 7.19
N LYS A 230 14.84 18.05 7.05
CA LYS A 230 15.09 17.37 5.79
C LYS A 230 13.81 16.82 5.14
N ILE A 231 12.93 16.23 5.93
CA ILE A 231 11.77 15.45 5.46
C ILE A 231 10.49 15.83 6.20
N ASP A 232 9.34 15.58 5.58
CA ASP A 232 8.01 15.70 6.14
C ASP A 232 7.39 14.31 6.39
N VAL A 233 7.71 13.35 5.51
CA VAL A 233 7.27 11.94 5.57
C VAL A 233 8.49 11.03 5.59
N LEU A 234 8.58 10.16 6.58
CA LEU A 234 9.57 9.08 6.66
C LEU A 234 8.92 7.77 6.24
N LEU A 235 9.37 7.20 5.14
CA LEU A 235 8.95 5.88 4.67
C LEU A 235 9.98 4.84 5.08
N TYR A 236 9.53 3.83 5.83
CA TYR A 236 10.29 2.65 6.18
C TYR A 236 9.58 1.41 5.64
N GLY A 237 10.20 0.75 4.68
CA GLY A 237 9.62 -0.38 3.95
C GLY A 237 9.62 -1.68 4.74
N HIS A 238 9.16 -2.73 4.08
CA HIS A 238 9.33 -4.09 4.57
C HIS A 238 10.82 -4.46 4.60
N VAL A 239 11.21 -5.12 5.67
CA VAL A 239 12.55 -5.70 5.90
C VAL A 239 12.39 -7.11 6.51
N ASP A 240 13.30 -8.00 6.16
CA ASP A 240 13.34 -9.36 6.71
C ASP A 240 14.21 -9.42 7.98
N LEU A 241 13.95 -8.50 8.90
CA LEU A 241 14.68 -8.30 10.15
C LEU A 241 13.72 -8.37 11.34
N GLU A 242 14.15 -9.01 12.41
CA GLU A 242 13.49 -8.90 13.71
C GLU A 242 13.79 -7.55 14.37
N LEU A 243 13.02 -7.15 15.40
CA LEU A 243 13.13 -5.82 16.02
C LEU A 243 14.56 -5.46 16.46
N ALA A 244 15.25 -6.41 17.09
CA ALA A 244 16.62 -6.19 17.55
C ALA A 244 17.57 -5.90 16.38
N GLU A 245 17.40 -6.58 15.26
CA GLU A 245 18.20 -6.38 14.05
C GLU A 245 17.85 -5.06 13.35
N GLN A 246 16.58 -4.65 13.39
CA GLN A 246 16.16 -3.34 12.86
C GLN A 246 16.81 -2.18 13.66
N ILE A 247 17.02 -2.36 14.96
CA ILE A 247 17.66 -1.35 15.84
C ILE A 247 19.19 -1.43 15.74
N HIS A 248 19.76 -2.62 15.92
CA HIS A 248 21.21 -2.79 16.07
C HIS A 248 21.94 -3.10 14.76
N GLY A 249 21.19 -3.47 13.70
CA GLY A 249 21.74 -3.74 12.38
C GLY A 249 22.77 -4.86 12.38
N ILE A 250 23.79 -4.72 11.54
CA ILE A 250 24.93 -5.63 11.49
C ILE A 250 25.74 -5.51 12.79
N PRO A 251 26.08 -6.63 13.45
CA PRO A 251 26.79 -6.60 14.74
C PRO A 251 28.11 -5.82 14.68
N LYS A 252 28.34 -4.95 15.66
CA LYS A 252 29.56 -4.11 15.73
C LYS A 252 30.84 -4.91 15.94
N GLU A 253 30.74 -6.08 16.56
CA GLU A 253 31.88 -6.99 16.73
C GLU A 253 32.45 -7.55 15.42
N TRP A 254 31.72 -7.43 14.32
CA TRP A 254 32.21 -7.84 12.99
C TRP A 254 33.00 -6.75 12.28
N GLY A 255 32.94 -5.50 12.77
CA GLY A 255 33.44 -4.34 12.04
C GLY A 255 34.71 -3.73 12.57
N PRO A 256 35.16 -2.62 11.95
CA PRO A 256 34.39 -1.83 10.97
C PRO A 256 34.31 -2.47 9.57
N MET A 257 33.14 -2.35 8.94
CA MET A 257 32.86 -2.87 7.62
C MET A 257 32.62 -1.69 6.63
N PRO A 258 33.62 -1.29 5.85
CA PRO A 258 33.48 -0.17 4.92
C PRO A 258 32.68 -0.57 3.67
N PHE A 259 31.74 0.27 3.25
CA PHE A 259 31.03 0.18 1.99
C PHE A 259 31.42 1.34 1.07
N LYS A 260 32.63 1.28 0.53
CA LYS A 260 33.22 2.31 -0.31
C LYS A 260 33.71 1.73 -1.63
N ARG A 261 33.70 2.56 -2.66
CA ARG A 261 34.27 2.22 -3.96
C ARG A 261 35.79 2.06 -3.84
N THR A 262 36.27 0.89 -4.25
CA THR A 262 37.71 0.58 -4.36
C THR A 262 37.96 -0.13 -5.66
N ALA A 263 39.24 -0.34 -5.98
CA ALA A 263 39.63 -1.15 -7.16
C ALA A 263 39.07 -2.59 -7.08
N LYS A 264 38.95 -3.14 -5.86
CA LYS A 264 38.41 -4.49 -5.62
C LYS A 264 36.88 -4.51 -5.53
N THR A 265 36.25 -3.42 -5.17
CA THR A 265 34.80 -3.27 -4.96
C THR A 265 34.25 -2.08 -5.74
N PRO A 266 34.29 -2.12 -7.09
CA PRO A 266 33.96 -0.97 -7.93
C PRO A 266 32.47 -0.58 -7.88
N SER A 267 31.60 -1.47 -7.44
CA SER A 267 30.14 -1.24 -7.28
C SER A 267 29.75 -0.70 -5.91
N HIS A 268 30.62 -0.75 -4.91
CA HIS A 268 30.31 -0.22 -3.58
C HIS A 268 30.26 1.31 -3.58
N GLY A 269 29.63 1.88 -2.53
CA GLY A 269 29.52 3.33 -2.35
C GLY A 269 28.41 3.99 -3.16
N THR A 270 27.54 3.22 -3.79
CA THR A 270 26.41 3.72 -4.55
C THR A 270 25.13 2.97 -4.11
N PRO A 271 24.04 3.65 -3.78
CA PRO A 271 23.79 5.10 -3.80
C PRO A 271 24.36 5.86 -2.60
N ALA A 272 24.88 5.19 -1.59
CA ALA A 272 25.52 5.78 -0.43
C ALA A 272 26.80 5.04 -0.08
N ALA A 273 27.75 5.72 0.53
CA ALA A 273 29.00 5.16 1.03
C ALA A 273 29.07 5.30 2.55
N SER A 274 29.71 4.34 3.23
CA SER A 274 29.95 4.39 4.67
C SER A 274 31.37 3.91 4.99
N ASP A 275 31.95 4.46 6.05
CA ASP A 275 33.19 3.94 6.63
C ASP A 275 32.96 2.68 7.43
N ASP A 276 31.75 2.55 7.97
CA ASP A 276 31.32 1.41 8.75
C ASP A 276 29.80 1.23 8.69
N ILE A 277 29.32 0.12 8.14
CA ILE A 277 27.92 -0.21 8.00
C ILE A 277 27.36 -0.98 9.22
N THR A 278 28.14 -1.19 10.27
CA THR A 278 27.72 -1.93 11.46
C THR A 278 26.96 -1.06 12.46
N GLY A 279 26.20 -1.67 13.35
CA GLY A 279 25.57 -1.03 14.51
C GLY A 279 24.20 -0.41 14.29
N GLY A 280 23.63 -0.49 13.08
CA GLY A 280 22.27 -0.05 12.80
C GLY A 280 21.98 1.39 13.22
N ILE A 281 20.72 1.69 13.51
CA ILE A 281 20.33 3.01 14.04
C ILE A 281 20.62 3.18 15.55
N GLY A 282 20.73 2.07 16.28
CA GLY A 282 20.86 2.10 17.74
C GLY A 282 19.64 2.73 18.44
N TRP A 283 19.73 2.86 19.74
CA TRP A 283 18.69 3.53 20.53
C TRP A 283 18.64 5.04 20.24
N GLU A 284 19.78 5.62 19.90
CA GLU A 284 19.87 7.04 19.52
C GLU A 284 19.04 7.32 18.26
N GLY A 285 19.15 6.47 17.24
CA GLY A 285 18.37 6.64 16.02
C GLY A 285 16.88 6.40 16.23
N LEU A 286 16.52 5.43 17.06
CA LEU A 286 15.12 5.21 17.45
C LEU A 286 14.52 6.44 18.13
N ASP A 287 15.25 7.06 19.06
CA ASP A 287 14.86 8.31 19.70
C ASP A 287 14.71 9.46 18.68
N GLN A 288 15.63 9.57 17.71
CA GLN A 288 15.50 10.57 16.64
C GLN A 288 14.26 10.38 15.77
N ILE A 289 13.87 9.13 15.48
CA ILE A 289 12.62 8.82 14.79
C ILE A 289 11.42 9.21 15.66
N GLN A 290 11.42 8.85 16.93
CA GLN A 290 10.35 9.22 17.86
C GLN A 290 10.20 10.76 17.92
N GLN A 291 11.29 11.50 18.11
CA GLN A 291 11.28 12.95 18.11
C GLN A 291 10.75 13.53 16.78
N PHE A 292 11.13 12.96 15.65
CA PHE A 292 10.61 13.38 14.34
C PHE A 292 9.08 13.30 14.30
N VAL A 293 8.51 12.17 14.72
CA VAL A 293 7.05 11.99 14.76
C VAL A 293 6.42 12.93 15.78
N GLU A 294 6.91 12.97 17.03
CA GLU A 294 6.34 13.81 18.09
C GLU A 294 6.29 15.31 17.70
N HIS A 295 7.21 15.76 16.85
CA HIS A 295 7.26 17.15 16.37
C HIS A 295 6.45 17.38 15.09
N GLY A 296 5.65 16.44 14.65
CA GLY A 296 4.71 16.61 13.53
C GLY A 296 5.17 15.98 12.22
N GLY A 297 6.09 15.04 12.25
CA GLY A 297 6.42 14.19 11.12
C GLY A 297 5.39 13.08 10.91
N LEU A 298 5.21 12.64 9.68
CA LEU A 298 4.46 11.42 9.37
C LEU A 298 5.45 10.26 9.16
N MET A 299 5.35 9.21 9.95
CA MET A 299 6.06 7.96 9.71
C MET A 299 5.14 6.95 9.06
N VAL A 300 5.56 6.36 7.95
CA VAL A 300 4.83 5.29 7.25
C VAL A 300 5.69 4.04 7.23
N THR A 301 5.17 2.93 7.77
CA THR A 301 5.87 1.66 7.87
C THR A 301 5.13 0.55 7.13
N LEU A 302 5.87 -0.38 6.49
CA LEU A 302 5.30 -1.45 5.68
C LEU A 302 5.78 -2.82 6.15
N GLY A 303 4.88 -3.80 6.19
CA GLY A 303 5.22 -5.19 6.54
C GLY A 303 5.95 -5.30 7.88
N ASN A 304 7.09 -6.01 7.93
CA ASN A 304 7.87 -6.14 9.17
C ASN A 304 8.51 -4.83 9.64
N GLY A 305 8.68 -3.82 8.78
CA GLY A 305 9.10 -2.49 9.24
C GLY A 305 8.16 -1.89 10.28
N THR A 306 6.91 -2.37 10.38
CA THR A 306 5.95 -1.95 11.41
C THR A 306 6.39 -2.33 12.83
N MET A 307 7.19 -3.39 12.99
CA MET A 307 7.72 -3.78 14.30
C MET A 307 8.48 -2.65 14.97
N LEU A 308 9.30 -1.91 14.21
CA LEU A 308 10.06 -0.80 14.76
C LEU A 308 9.17 0.24 15.44
N ALA A 309 8.06 0.59 14.80
CA ALA A 309 7.14 1.59 15.34
C ALA A 309 6.26 1.02 16.46
N LEU A 310 5.74 -0.19 16.30
CA LEU A 310 4.74 -0.78 17.19
C LEU A 310 5.34 -1.48 18.41
N GLU A 311 6.49 -2.11 18.26
CA GLU A 311 7.18 -2.86 19.33
C GLU A 311 8.40 -2.11 19.87
N GLY A 312 9.01 -1.21 19.08
CA GLY A 312 10.13 -0.36 19.48
C GLY A 312 9.75 0.79 20.41
N GLY A 313 8.45 0.97 20.71
CA GLY A 313 7.96 1.93 21.71
C GLY A 313 7.60 3.31 21.19
N ILE A 314 7.66 3.55 19.87
CA ILE A 314 7.20 4.82 19.26
C ILE A 314 5.68 4.95 19.40
N VAL A 315 4.96 3.88 19.07
CA VAL A 315 3.51 3.77 19.25
C VAL A 315 3.19 3.04 20.55
N ARG A 316 2.30 3.60 21.36
CA ARG A 316 1.80 2.97 22.57
C ARG A 316 0.39 2.41 22.34
N GLY A 317 0.07 1.35 23.07
CA GLY A 317 -1.30 0.82 23.06
C GLY A 317 -1.62 -0.17 21.95
N VAL A 318 -0.67 -0.51 21.12
CA VAL A 318 -0.73 -1.64 20.20
C VAL A 318 0.07 -2.79 20.79
N ARG A 319 -0.43 -4.01 20.68
CA ARG A 319 0.24 -5.21 21.21
C ARG A 319 0.38 -6.24 20.09
N ARG A 320 1.55 -6.89 20.05
CA ARG A 320 1.73 -8.11 19.26
C ARG A 320 0.91 -9.24 19.90
N ASP A 321 0.13 -9.92 19.09
CA ASP A 321 -0.61 -11.10 19.53
C ASP A 321 0.31 -12.33 19.56
N SER A 322 0.29 -13.07 20.67
CA SER A 322 1.13 -14.26 20.86
C SER A 322 0.65 -15.49 20.06
N GLY A 323 -0.52 -15.41 19.41
CA GLY A 323 -1.19 -16.54 18.74
C GLY A 323 -0.92 -16.67 17.25
N GLY A 324 0.21 -16.22 16.72
CA GLY A 324 0.14 -16.13 15.29
C GLY A 324 1.37 -16.25 14.41
N VAL A 325 2.55 -16.51 14.89
CA VAL A 325 3.65 -16.90 14.00
C VAL A 325 4.48 -17.96 14.69
N PRO A 326 4.60 -19.17 14.13
CA PRO A 326 5.65 -20.09 14.56
C PRO A 326 6.98 -19.40 14.31
N ARG A 327 7.86 -19.37 15.30
CA ARG A 327 9.29 -19.17 15.03
C ARG A 327 9.68 -20.16 13.94
N SER A 328 10.33 -19.69 12.90
CA SER A 328 10.88 -20.55 11.86
C SER A 328 11.79 -21.59 12.52
N THR A 329 11.26 -22.76 12.79
CA THR A 329 12.10 -23.94 13.02
C THR A 329 12.54 -24.40 11.64
N GLN A 330 13.68 -23.92 11.20
CA GLN A 330 14.45 -24.64 10.19
C GLN A 330 14.71 -26.04 10.76
N GLY A 331 14.06 -27.00 10.19
CA GLY A 331 14.39 -28.42 10.43
C GLY A 331 13.24 -29.27 10.94
N GLY A 332 12.78 -30.15 10.09
CA GLY A 332 12.12 -31.41 10.45
C GLY A 332 10.61 -31.42 10.38
N GLY A 333 10.09 -32.09 9.34
CA GLY A 333 8.68 -32.38 9.15
C GLY A 333 8.06 -33.06 10.37
N ALA A 334 7.17 -32.33 11.03
CA ALA A 334 6.15 -32.92 11.85
C ALA A 334 4.82 -32.66 11.14
N GLU A 335 4.10 -33.72 10.77
CA GLU A 335 2.71 -33.65 10.32
C GLU A 335 1.90 -33.01 11.44
N SER A 336 1.59 -31.73 11.28
CA SER A 336 0.73 -31.02 12.23
C SER A 336 -0.72 -31.45 11.98
N SER A 337 -1.41 -31.89 13.03
CA SER A 337 -2.84 -32.18 12.97
C SER A 337 -3.64 -30.94 12.54
N GLU A 338 -4.81 -31.10 11.93
CA GLU A 338 -5.67 -30.01 11.47
C GLU A 338 -5.95 -28.99 12.60
N ALA A 339 -6.19 -29.48 13.82
CA ALA A 339 -6.38 -28.64 15.02
C ALA A 339 -5.14 -27.82 15.39
N SER A 340 -3.93 -28.30 15.10
CA SER A 340 -2.69 -27.51 15.35
C SER A 340 -2.42 -26.50 14.23
N ARG A 341 -2.95 -26.72 13.01
CA ARG A 341 -2.86 -25.76 11.89
C ARG A 341 -3.76 -24.56 12.13
N ASP A 342 -4.97 -24.74 12.65
CA ASP A 342 -5.88 -23.64 12.96
C ASP A 342 -5.42 -22.78 14.16
N ALA A 343 -4.57 -23.32 15.02
CA ALA A 343 -3.96 -22.57 16.11
C ALA A 343 -2.86 -21.59 15.64
N VAL A 344 -2.35 -21.81 14.43
CA VAL A 344 -1.26 -21.02 13.85
C VAL A 344 -1.78 -20.25 12.65
N THR A 345 -1.59 -18.93 12.67
CA THR A 345 -1.94 -18.10 11.53
C THR A 345 -0.83 -18.11 10.51
N ARG A 346 -1.14 -18.48 9.26
CA ARG A 346 -0.22 -18.44 8.12
C ARG A 346 -0.91 -17.91 6.87
N THR A 347 -0.21 -17.05 6.18
CA THR A 347 -0.61 -16.48 4.88
C THR A 347 0.63 -16.44 3.99
N PRO A 348 1.00 -17.56 3.39
CA PRO A 348 2.24 -17.66 2.60
C PRO A 348 2.06 -16.95 1.24
N GLY A 349 2.08 -15.61 1.24
CA GLY A 349 1.85 -14.83 0.03
C GLY A 349 0.47 -15.09 -0.58
N SER A 350 -0.58 -14.63 0.07
CA SER A 350 -1.97 -14.88 -0.33
C SER A 350 -2.76 -13.58 -0.45
N GLU A 351 -3.72 -13.56 -1.37
CA GLU A 351 -4.70 -12.49 -1.47
C GLU A 351 -5.85 -12.73 -0.49
N VAL A 352 -6.05 -11.79 0.42
CA VAL A 352 -7.06 -11.89 1.48
C VAL A 352 -7.92 -10.64 1.57
N ARG A 353 -9.18 -10.83 1.98
CA ARG A 353 -10.12 -9.73 2.11
C ARG A 353 -9.76 -8.80 3.27
N VAL A 354 -10.06 -7.52 3.04
CA VAL A 354 -9.95 -6.44 4.02
C VAL A 354 -11.20 -5.58 3.97
N SER A 355 -11.48 -4.87 5.06
CA SER A 355 -12.56 -3.87 5.09
C SER A 355 -12.12 -2.58 5.78
N PHE A 356 -12.51 -1.44 5.22
CA PHE A 356 -12.26 -0.14 5.83
C PHE A 356 -13.19 0.07 7.03
N VAL A 357 -12.59 0.17 8.21
CA VAL A 357 -13.29 0.57 9.45
C VAL A 357 -13.57 2.07 9.41
N ARG A 358 -12.66 2.82 8.75
CA ARG A 358 -12.76 4.27 8.54
C ARG A 358 -12.76 4.58 7.04
N PRO A 359 -13.91 4.43 6.35
CA PRO A 359 -14.00 4.73 4.92
C PRO A 359 -13.86 6.23 4.57
N ASP A 360 -13.98 7.10 5.57
CA ASP A 360 -13.73 8.55 5.50
C ASP A 360 -12.24 8.92 5.60
N HIS A 361 -11.40 7.98 6.03
CA HIS A 361 -9.97 8.23 6.16
C HIS A 361 -9.31 8.42 4.79
N PRO A 362 -8.39 9.38 4.61
CA PRO A 362 -7.75 9.63 3.31
C PRO A 362 -7.12 8.40 2.65
N ILE A 363 -6.61 7.44 3.42
CA ILE A 363 -6.05 6.18 2.89
C ILE A 363 -7.10 5.38 2.09
N ALA A 364 -8.39 5.51 2.42
CA ALA A 364 -9.48 4.79 1.75
C ALA A 364 -9.91 5.40 0.40
N TYR A 365 -9.42 6.58 0.04
CA TYR A 365 -9.83 7.24 -1.21
C TYR A 365 -9.54 6.37 -2.44
N GLY A 366 -10.55 6.21 -3.29
CA GLY A 366 -10.48 5.39 -4.50
C GLY A 366 -10.75 3.90 -4.28
N TYR A 367 -11.03 3.46 -3.04
CA TYR A 367 -11.39 2.08 -2.73
C TYR A 367 -12.85 1.92 -2.35
N PRO A 368 -13.46 0.76 -2.63
CA PRO A 368 -14.72 0.36 -2.00
C PRO A 368 -14.49 0.03 -0.52
N GLN A 369 -15.56 0.00 0.27
CA GLN A 369 -15.49 -0.33 1.70
C GLN A 369 -14.87 -1.71 1.97
N SER A 370 -15.14 -2.70 1.12
CA SER A 370 -14.51 -4.01 1.16
C SER A 370 -13.60 -4.18 -0.05
N SER A 371 -12.37 -4.64 0.19
CA SER A 371 -11.35 -4.88 -0.82
C SER A 371 -10.58 -6.15 -0.48
N TYR A 372 -9.44 -6.34 -1.07
CA TYR A 372 -8.48 -7.40 -0.75
C TYR A 372 -7.06 -6.89 -0.94
N VAL A 373 -6.10 -7.53 -0.32
CA VAL A 373 -4.68 -7.17 -0.41
C VAL A 373 -3.81 -8.41 -0.32
N PHE A 374 -2.61 -8.31 -0.85
CA PHE A 374 -1.57 -9.32 -0.72
C PHE A 374 -0.96 -9.31 0.68
N ARG A 375 -0.95 -10.47 1.33
CA ARG A 375 -0.40 -10.65 2.67
C ARG A 375 0.56 -11.83 2.74
N SER A 376 1.78 -11.58 3.24
CA SER A 376 2.74 -12.61 3.66
C SER A 376 2.62 -12.88 5.17
N ASN A 377 3.51 -13.72 5.72
CA ASN A 377 3.52 -14.12 7.12
C ASN A 377 4.03 -13.00 8.04
N PHE A 378 3.26 -11.94 8.23
CA PHE A 378 3.59 -10.85 9.15
C PHE A 378 2.98 -11.08 10.53
N ALA A 379 3.59 -10.46 11.55
CA ALA A 379 3.08 -10.46 12.91
C ALA A 379 1.63 -9.94 12.97
N LEU A 380 0.85 -10.45 13.93
CA LEU A 380 -0.48 -9.95 14.21
C LEU A 380 -0.45 -8.95 15.35
N TYR A 381 -1.26 -7.92 15.21
CA TYR A 381 -1.40 -6.89 16.21
C TYR A 381 -2.85 -6.75 16.67
N SER A 382 -3.02 -6.30 17.88
CA SER A 382 -4.32 -5.92 18.43
C SER A 382 -4.23 -4.55 19.11
N VAL A 383 -5.36 -3.86 19.07
CA VAL A 383 -5.60 -2.63 19.83
C VAL A 383 -6.52 -3.02 20.98
N PRO A 384 -6.02 -3.20 22.22
CA PRO A 384 -6.82 -3.65 23.34
C PRO A 384 -7.94 -2.66 23.63
N ARG A 385 -9.18 -3.15 23.81
CA ARG A 385 -10.28 -2.34 24.29
C ARG A 385 -10.04 -1.94 25.74
N ARG A 386 -10.32 -0.69 26.08
CA ARG A 386 -10.26 -0.19 27.45
C ARG A 386 -11.28 -0.94 28.32
N TRP A 387 -10.81 -1.78 29.24
CA TRP A 387 -11.65 -2.36 30.29
C TRP A 387 -11.42 -1.58 31.56
N LEU A 388 -12.34 -0.70 31.90
CA LEU A 388 -12.43 -0.14 33.25
C LEU A 388 -13.07 -1.20 34.15
N ARG A 389 -12.27 -1.95 34.86
CA ARG A 389 -12.72 -2.84 35.92
C ARG A 389 -12.42 -2.19 37.25
N MET A 390 -13.45 -1.76 37.95
CA MET A 390 -13.38 -1.24 39.35
C MET A 390 -12.43 -0.06 39.59
N GLY A 391 -12.36 0.90 38.67
CA GLY A 391 -11.54 2.11 38.86
C GLY A 391 -10.03 1.92 38.78
N TYR A 392 -9.57 0.70 38.56
CA TYR A 392 -8.16 0.36 38.37
C TYR A 392 -7.95 -0.15 36.95
N CYS A 393 -7.06 0.48 36.20
CA CYS A 393 -6.69 0.03 34.88
C CYS A 393 -5.17 -0.10 34.79
N GLU A 394 -4.65 -1.29 35.06
CA GLU A 394 -3.22 -1.59 34.89
C GLU A 394 -2.71 -1.46 33.47
N THR A 395 -3.62 -1.47 32.49
CA THR A 395 -3.32 -1.34 31.04
C THR A 395 -3.77 -0.01 30.47
N CYS A 396 -4.33 0.89 31.26
CA CYS A 396 -4.71 2.25 30.86
C CYS A 396 -3.52 3.21 30.92
N LEU A 397 -2.32 2.71 30.76
CA LEU A 397 -1.14 3.53 30.68
C LEU A 397 -1.20 4.33 29.39
N ASP A 398 -1.62 5.58 29.57
CA ASP A 398 -1.33 6.73 28.72
C ASP A 398 -1.65 6.62 27.23
N GLY A 399 -2.90 6.77 26.87
CA GLY A 399 -3.32 7.04 25.51
C GLY A 399 -4.69 6.45 25.20
N PRO A 400 -5.45 7.11 24.33
CA PRO A 400 -6.72 6.59 23.90
C PRO A 400 -6.48 5.33 23.09
N PHE A 401 -6.82 4.19 23.66
CA PHE A 401 -7.09 2.97 22.87
C PHE A 401 -8.33 3.24 22.05
N ASP A 402 -8.12 3.87 20.93
CA ASP A 402 -9.22 4.29 20.12
C ASP A 402 -9.37 3.28 19.00
N ALA A 403 -10.54 2.67 18.89
CA ALA A 403 -10.94 1.94 17.68
C ALA A 403 -10.76 2.81 16.43
N ARG A 404 -10.72 4.13 16.59
CA ARG A 404 -10.37 5.11 15.56
C ARG A 404 -8.95 4.97 15.01
N SER A 405 -8.03 4.33 15.72
CA SER A 405 -6.69 4.01 15.19
C SER A 405 -6.72 2.97 14.07
N VAL A 406 -7.77 2.12 14.02
CA VAL A 406 -7.88 1.11 12.96
C VAL A 406 -8.50 1.74 11.72
N VAL A 407 -7.72 1.84 10.64
CA VAL A 407 -8.18 2.35 9.34
C VAL A 407 -8.73 1.20 8.50
N LEU A 408 -7.98 0.12 8.41
CA LEU A 408 -8.30 -1.09 7.65
C LEU A 408 -8.15 -2.30 8.56
N GLN A 409 -9.07 -3.24 8.46
CA GLN A 409 -9.01 -4.52 9.18
C GLN A 409 -8.99 -5.71 8.22
N TRP A 410 -8.43 -6.82 8.68
CA TRP A 410 -8.49 -8.09 7.99
C TRP A 410 -9.91 -8.62 7.98
N GLY A 411 -10.44 -8.94 6.80
CA GLY A 411 -11.81 -9.41 6.64
C GLY A 411 -12.86 -8.43 7.15
N ASP A 412 -14.06 -8.93 7.31
CA ASP A 412 -15.16 -8.22 7.97
C ASP A 412 -15.91 -9.23 8.85
N PRO A 413 -15.87 -9.09 10.18
CA PRO A 413 -16.58 -10.00 11.07
C PRO A 413 -18.10 -10.08 10.85
N GLN A 414 -18.67 -9.08 10.17
CA GLN A 414 -20.11 -8.99 9.88
C GLN A 414 -20.47 -9.45 8.47
N ASN A 415 -19.46 -9.74 7.62
CA ASN A 415 -19.68 -10.14 6.23
C ASN A 415 -19.27 -11.60 6.04
N PRO A 416 -20.20 -12.50 5.61
CA PRO A 416 -19.93 -13.93 5.41
C PRO A 416 -19.12 -14.23 4.14
N ALA A 417 -18.66 -13.22 3.38
CA ALA A 417 -17.85 -13.47 2.19
C ALA A 417 -16.55 -14.21 2.57
N PRO A 418 -16.08 -15.16 1.73
CA PRO A 418 -14.85 -15.89 2.00
C PRO A 418 -13.68 -14.94 2.26
N PHE A 419 -12.89 -15.20 3.30
CA PHE A 419 -11.74 -14.37 3.64
C PHE A 419 -10.60 -14.51 2.61
N LEU A 420 -10.33 -15.76 2.20
CA LEU A 420 -9.33 -16.05 1.17
C LEU A 420 -9.89 -15.72 -0.22
N VAL A 421 -9.13 -14.97 -1.00
CA VAL A 421 -9.38 -14.67 -2.41
C VAL A 421 -8.55 -15.58 -3.30
N SER A 422 -7.26 -15.73 -3.00
CA SER A 422 -6.33 -16.56 -3.76
C SER A 422 -5.18 -17.01 -2.86
N GLY A 423 -4.69 -18.22 -3.06
CA GLY A 423 -3.57 -18.79 -2.32
C GLY A 423 -3.97 -19.73 -1.20
N GLN A 424 -3.48 -19.52 0.02
CA GLN A 424 -3.74 -20.33 1.20
C GLN A 424 -3.78 -19.49 2.48
N VAL A 425 -4.70 -19.82 3.38
CA VAL A 425 -4.74 -19.25 4.73
C VAL A 425 -4.94 -20.37 5.75
N TRP A 426 -4.14 -20.36 6.81
CA TRP A 426 -4.36 -21.14 8.02
C TRP A 426 -4.71 -20.21 9.18
N GLY A 427 -5.63 -20.63 10.02
CA GLY A 427 -6.05 -19.84 11.19
C GLY A 427 -6.67 -18.50 10.82
N GLU A 428 -7.51 -18.44 9.78
CA GLU A 428 -8.14 -17.19 9.34
C GLU A 428 -8.94 -16.50 10.43
N SER A 429 -9.54 -17.27 11.37
CA SER A 429 -10.28 -16.74 12.52
C SER A 429 -9.41 -15.86 13.43
N ASN A 430 -8.10 -16.08 13.45
CA ASN A 430 -7.16 -15.24 14.21
C ASN A 430 -6.89 -13.90 13.51
N LEU A 431 -7.13 -13.81 12.20
CA LEU A 431 -6.94 -12.60 11.38
C LEU A 431 -8.18 -11.71 11.37
N ILE A 432 -9.34 -12.29 11.16
CA ILE A 432 -10.58 -11.55 10.92
C ILE A 432 -10.85 -10.57 12.06
N GLY A 433 -11.03 -9.29 11.70
CA GLY A 433 -11.26 -8.19 12.64
C GLY A 433 -9.97 -7.59 13.26
N ARG A 434 -8.78 -8.13 12.96
CA ARG A 434 -7.51 -7.53 13.40
C ARG A 434 -7.09 -6.37 12.49
N PRO A 435 -6.31 -5.41 13.01
CA PRO A 435 -5.82 -4.29 12.21
C PRO A 435 -4.93 -4.73 11.04
N ALA A 436 -5.25 -4.24 9.85
CA ALA A 436 -4.39 -4.33 8.67
C ALA A 436 -3.65 -3.00 8.42
N ILE A 437 -4.30 -1.85 8.67
CA ILE A 437 -3.66 -0.54 8.70
C ILE A 437 -4.07 0.18 9.97
N LEU A 438 -3.06 0.72 10.65
CA LEU A 438 -3.23 1.59 11.82
C LEU A 438 -2.81 3.02 11.47
N ASP A 439 -3.56 3.99 11.98
CA ASP A 439 -3.20 5.41 12.06
C ASP A 439 -3.18 5.79 13.54
N THR A 440 -1.99 6.01 14.08
CA THR A 440 -1.82 6.29 15.50
C THR A 440 -1.14 7.64 15.70
N PRO A 441 -1.80 8.59 16.40
CA PRO A 441 -1.19 9.86 16.74
C PRO A 441 -0.06 9.66 17.77
N VAL A 442 1.05 10.36 17.55
CA VAL A 442 2.21 10.39 18.46
C VAL A 442 2.69 11.84 18.56
N GLY A 443 2.46 12.49 19.69
CA GLY A 443 2.70 13.92 19.82
C GLY A 443 1.86 14.73 18.85
N ARG A 444 2.52 15.48 17.96
CA ARG A 444 1.88 16.26 16.87
C ARG A 444 1.90 15.54 15.53
N GLY A 445 2.55 14.39 15.45
CA GLY A 445 2.67 13.58 14.25
C GLY A 445 1.85 12.31 14.33
N HIS A 446 1.99 11.47 13.30
CA HIS A 446 1.29 10.20 13.19
C HIS A 446 2.23 9.09 12.72
N VAL A 447 1.90 7.87 13.11
CA VAL A 447 2.47 6.65 12.54
C VAL A 447 1.36 5.93 11.77
N ILE A 448 1.58 5.73 10.48
CA ILE A 448 0.75 4.86 9.64
C ILE A 448 1.47 3.52 9.50
N ALA A 449 0.89 2.48 10.05
CA ALA A 449 1.47 1.14 10.03
C ALA A 449 0.66 0.21 9.12
N PHE A 450 1.25 -0.19 7.98
CA PHE A 450 0.70 -1.19 7.07
C PHE A 450 1.18 -2.58 7.50
N ASN A 451 0.31 -3.38 8.07
CA ASN A 451 0.63 -4.77 8.44
C ASN A 451 0.60 -5.73 7.23
N PHE A 452 0.97 -5.21 6.08
CA PHE A 452 1.25 -5.91 4.83
C PHE A 452 2.20 -5.06 3.98
N ASN A 453 2.73 -5.64 2.91
CA ASN A 453 3.64 -4.92 2.01
C ASN A 453 2.90 -4.52 0.71
N PRO A 454 2.40 -3.26 0.59
CA PRO A 454 1.71 -2.80 -0.61
C PRO A 454 2.65 -2.62 -1.82
N LEU A 455 3.96 -2.80 -1.64
CA LEU A 455 4.97 -2.67 -2.70
C LEU A 455 5.69 -4.00 -2.97
N TYR A 456 5.04 -5.13 -2.67
CA TYR A 456 5.63 -6.43 -2.84
C TYR A 456 6.08 -6.66 -4.30
N ARG A 457 7.39 -6.69 -4.53
CA ARG A 457 8.03 -6.89 -5.85
C ARG A 457 7.47 -6.01 -6.99
N ASP A 458 6.90 -4.85 -6.68
CA ASP A 458 6.14 -3.97 -7.61
C ASP A 458 5.01 -4.72 -8.37
N MET A 459 4.47 -5.77 -7.77
CA MET A 459 3.46 -6.62 -8.41
C MET A 459 2.03 -6.25 -8.00
N ASN A 460 1.77 -6.11 -6.70
CA ASN A 460 0.44 -5.85 -6.12
C ASN A 460 0.01 -4.37 -6.27
N ARG A 461 -0.15 -3.93 -7.51
CA ARG A 461 -0.38 -2.52 -7.84
C ARG A 461 -1.71 -1.97 -7.34
N GLY A 462 -2.68 -2.85 -7.18
CA GLY A 462 -3.97 -2.53 -6.56
C GLY A 462 -3.82 -2.02 -5.12
N ASP A 463 -2.83 -2.52 -4.37
CA ASP A 463 -2.59 -2.15 -2.97
C ASP A 463 -1.84 -0.82 -2.84
N GLN A 464 -1.00 -0.48 -3.83
CA GLN A 464 -0.09 0.66 -3.79
C GLN A 464 -0.81 1.99 -3.56
N ARG A 465 -2.04 2.11 -4.05
CA ARG A 465 -2.82 3.36 -3.94
C ARG A 465 -3.06 3.76 -2.48
N MET A 466 -3.20 2.82 -1.53
CA MET A 466 -3.34 3.11 -0.10
C MET A 466 -2.10 3.84 0.43
N LEU A 467 -0.92 3.40 0.03
CA LEU A 467 0.35 4.06 0.37
C LEU A 467 0.46 5.45 -0.29
N TRP A 468 0.08 5.55 -1.57
CA TRP A 468 0.08 6.84 -2.27
C TRP A 468 -0.87 7.83 -1.62
N ASN A 469 -2.02 7.37 -1.17
CA ASN A 469 -2.97 8.18 -0.42
C ASN A 469 -2.39 8.68 0.91
N ALA A 470 -1.65 7.85 1.64
CA ALA A 470 -0.98 8.28 2.88
C ALA A 470 0.05 9.38 2.59
N ILE A 471 0.83 9.27 1.51
CA ILE A 471 1.84 10.26 1.13
C ILE A 471 1.20 11.56 0.62
N ILE A 472 0.20 11.48 -0.26
CA ILE A 472 -0.44 12.66 -0.85
C ILE A 472 -1.21 13.46 0.21
N ASN A 473 -1.87 12.77 1.14
CA ASN A 473 -2.75 13.38 2.13
C ASN A 473 -2.08 13.54 3.51
N TRP A 474 -0.76 13.52 3.58
CA TRP A 474 -0.03 13.52 4.84
C TRP A 474 -0.44 14.64 5.81
N GLN A 475 -0.69 15.86 5.32
CA GLN A 475 -1.11 16.96 6.17
C GLN A 475 -2.53 16.79 6.71
N ALA A 476 -3.44 16.26 5.91
CA ALA A 476 -4.81 15.98 6.35
C ALA A 476 -4.84 14.87 7.41
N ILE A 477 -3.96 13.86 7.27
CA ILE A 477 -3.78 12.81 8.28
C ILE A 477 -3.30 13.44 9.60
N LEU A 478 -2.28 14.31 9.57
CA LEU A 478 -1.75 14.99 10.77
C LEU A 478 -2.76 15.91 11.44
N GLN A 479 -3.71 16.44 10.71
CA GLN A 479 -4.76 17.32 11.28
C GLN A 479 -5.92 16.55 11.91
N GLY A 480 -5.96 15.24 11.71
CA GLY A 480 -7.10 14.39 12.02
C GLY A 480 -8.26 14.63 11.04
N SER A 481 -8.95 13.58 10.63
CA SER A 481 -10.13 13.73 9.76
C SER A 481 -11.21 14.55 10.48
N PRO A 482 -11.82 15.58 9.87
CA PRO A 482 -12.82 16.45 10.52
C PRO A 482 -14.02 15.71 11.14
N ALA A 483 -14.26 14.47 10.75
CA ALA A 483 -15.33 13.62 11.31
C ALA A 483 -15.11 13.25 12.79
N GLY A 484 -13.87 13.37 13.32
CA GLY A 484 -13.57 13.11 14.74
C GLY A 484 -13.90 14.27 15.69
N ALA A 485 -14.00 15.49 15.18
CA ALA A 485 -14.27 16.68 15.99
C ALA A 485 -15.75 16.88 16.34
N ALA A 486 -16.68 16.20 15.68
CA ALA A 486 -18.14 16.37 15.90
C ALA A 486 -18.72 15.44 16.98
N ALA A 487 -17.91 14.58 17.62
CA ALA A 487 -18.36 13.63 18.65
C ALA A 487 -17.89 14.00 20.08
N SER A 488 -17.38 15.21 20.28
CA SER A 488 -16.95 15.70 21.59
C SER A 488 -17.76 16.95 22.00
N ASN A 489 -19.10 16.86 21.98
CA ASN A 489 -19.99 17.75 22.73
C ASN A 489 -21.07 16.92 23.43
#